data_a4aa57ddedfe7c695f0a7310fa09351e
#
_entry.id   a4aa57ddedfe7c695f0a7310fa09351e
#
_cell.length_a   1.000
_cell.length_b   1.000
_cell.length_c   1.000
_cell.angle_alpha   90.00
_cell.angle_beta   90.00
_cell.angle_gamma   90.00
#
_symmetry.space_group_name_H-M   'P 1'
#
loop_
_entity.id
_entity.type
_entity.pdbx_description
1 polymer ?
#
loop_
_entity_poly.entity_id
_entity_poly.type
_entity_poly.pdbx_seq_one_letter_code
_entity_poly.pdbx_strand_id
1 'polypeptide(L)'
;MLSVGDFVFDTIEKANVQVLEKIEAWGYTSYKVFNPATGRVYKANEEQLSSTGSTMQYDENYLRYVTLLSKIKNETAGGFLSSLASGIIPLPHQLHVLNRAMETNNIRYILADEVGLGKTIEAGMIIRELKSRGLVSRILVVCPTGLVTQWANEMQEKFHEKFQVILPSDYDTIRRLTNSDDVYGQFDQVISPMDSIKPIEKHAGWSEEKVEKYNEER
;
A
#
# COMPACT_ATOMS: atom_id res chain seq x y z
N MET A 1 -39.25 -13.51 -11.38
CA MET A 1 -38.77 -12.96 -12.66
C MET A 1 -37.58 -12.08 -12.35
N LEU A 2 -36.41 -12.42 -12.86
CA LEU A 2 -35.17 -11.69 -12.57
C LEU A 2 -35.06 -10.45 -13.47
N SER A 3 -34.54 -9.36 -12.90
CA SER A 3 -34.33 -8.08 -13.58
C SER A 3 -32.84 -7.80 -13.81
N VAL A 4 -32.53 -7.01 -14.80
CA VAL A 4 -31.16 -6.55 -15.04
C VAL A 4 -30.68 -5.74 -13.82
N GLY A 5 -29.51 -6.08 -13.33
CA GLY A 5 -28.92 -5.53 -12.10
C GLY A 5 -29.11 -6.41 -10.86
N ASP A 6 -30.00 -7.41 -10.88
CA ASP A 6 -30.22 -8.28 -9.75
C ASP A 6 -28.98 -9.15 -9.47
N PHE A 7 -28.70 -9.36 -8.19
CA PHE A 7 -27.72 -10.32 -7.74
C PHE A 7 -28.45 -11.63 -7.38
N VAL A 8 -28.01 -12.70 -8.00
CA VAL A 8 -28.61 -14.05 -7.86
C VAL A 8 -27.53 -15.09 -7.67
N PHE A 9 -27.90 -16.23 -7.13
CA PHE A 9 -26.97 -17.33 -6.93
C PHE A 9 -27.05 -18.31 -8.12
N ASP A 10 -25.90 -18.54 -8.76
CA ASP A 10 -25.75 -19.59 -9.77
C ASP A 10 -25.46 -20.92 -9.07
N THR A 11 -26.39 -21.86 -9.22
CA THR A 11 -26.34 -23.17 -8.57
C THR A 11 -25.30 -24.09 -9.18
N ILE A 12 -24.89 -23.88 -10.43
CA ILE A 12 -23.87 -24.68 -11.14
C ILE A 12 -22.48 -24.16 -10.82
N GLU A 13 -22.26 -22.87 -11.01
CA GLU A 13 -20.96 -22.20 -10.69
C GLU A 13 -20.76 -21.99 -9.18
N LYS A 14 -21.80 -22.22 -8.37
CA LYS A 14 -21.83 -22.02 -6.90
C LYS A 14 -21.31 -20.65 -6.49
N ALA A 15 -21.74 -19.63 -7.21
CA ALA A 15 -21.28 -18.27 -7.04
C ALA A 15 -22.42 -17.25 -7.15
N ASN A 16 -22.28 -16.12 -6.46
CA ASN A 16 -23.17 -14.99 -6.66
C ASN A 16 -22.79 -14.28 -7.95
N VAL A 17 -23.76 -14.02 -8.79
CA VAL A 17 -23.59 -13.39 -10.11
C VAL A 17 -24.56 -12.24 -10.28
N GLN A 18 -24.18 -11.25 -11.05
CA GLN A 18 -25.05 -10.13 -11.40
C GLN A 18 -25.66 -10.33 -12.77
N VAL A 19 -26.95 -10.14 -12.86
CA VAL A 19 -27.69 -10.17 -14.14
C VAL A 19 -27.35 -8.92 -14.95
N LEU A 20 -26.73 -9.10 -16.10
CA LEU A 20 -26.39 -8.01 -17.02
C LEU A 20 -27.44 -7.78 -18.10
N GLU A 21 -28.03 -8.87 -18.59
CA GLU A 21 -28.96 -8.84 -19.72
C GLU A 21 -29.93 -10.03 -19.66
N LYS A 22 -31.19 -9.80 -19.99
CA LYS A 22 -32.19 -10.83 -20.16
C LYS A 22 -32.35 -11.11 -21.66
N ILE A 23 -32.26 -12.37 -22.06
CA ILE A 23 -32.34 -12.81 -23.45
C ILE A 23 -33.50 -13.74 -23.58
N GLU A 24 -34.51 -13.35 -24.35
CA GLU A 24 -35.67 -14.17 -24.69
C GLU A 24 -35.58 -14.60 -26.16
N ALA A 25 -35.52 -15.89 -26.40
CA ALA A 25 -35.47 -16.45 -27.76
C ALA A 25 -36.22 -17.78 -27.80
N TRP A 26 -37.09 -17.92 -28.79
CA TRP A 26 -37.79 -19.20 -29.08
C TRP A 26 -38.59 -19.77 -27.90
N GLY A 27 -39.13 -18.88 -27.01
CA GLY A 27 -39.88 -19.29 -25.83
C GLY A 27 -39.01 -19.69 -24.62
N TYR A 28 -37.70 -19.59 -24.73
CA TYR A 28 -36.77 -19.81 -23.64
C TYR A 28 -36.20 -18.49 -23.11
N THR A 29 -36.13 -18.37 -21.78
CA THR A 29 -35.47 -17.23 -21.11
C THR A 29 -34.09 -17.65 -20.65
N SER A 30 -33.09 -16.86 -20.98
CA SER A 30 -31.72 -16.98 -20.49
C SER A 30 -31.19 -15.62 -20.08
N TYR A 31 -30.16 -15.64 -19.24
CA TYR A 31 -29.57 -14.41 -18.69
C TYR A 31 -28.06 -14.38 -18.97
N LYS A 32 -27.58 -13.22 -19.37
CA LYS A 32 -26.16 -12.94 -19.39
C LYS A 32 -25.77 -12.46 -18.01
N VAL A 33 -24.85 -13.15 -17.37
CA VAL A 33 -24.47 -12.90 -15.98
C VAL A 33 -22.99 -12.63 -15.85
N PHE A 34 -22.64 -11.80 -14.87
CA PHE A 34 -21.27 -11.48 -14.51
C PHE A 34 -20.94 -12.11 -13.15
N ASN A 35 -19.87 -12.86 -13.09
CA ASN A 35 -19.34 -13.40 -11.84
C ASN A 35 -18.23 -12.47 -11.32
N PRO A 36 -18.44 -11.71 -10.24
CA PRO A 36 -17.47 -10.76 -9.72
C PRO A 36 -16.24 -11.43 -9.08
N ALA A 37 -16.35 -12.68 -8.63
CA ALA A 37 -15.24 -13.40 -8.05
C ALA A 37 -14.20 -13.85 -9.09
N THR A 38 -14.65 -14.14 -10.32
CA THR A 38 -13.78 -14.63 -11.40
C THR A 38 -13.58 -13.62 -12.53
N GLY A 39 -14.36 -12.51 -12.55
CA GLY A 39 -14.39 -11.53 -13.62
C GLY A 39 -14.99 -12.04 -14.94
N ARG A 40 -15.65 -13.20 -14.93
CA ARG A 40 -16.17 -13.83 -16.15
C ARG A 40 -17.61 -13.43 -16.41
N VAL A 41 -17.93 -13.25 -17.70
CA VAL A 41 -19.29 -13.05 -18.19
C VAL A 41 -19.69 -14.30 -18.97
N TYR A 42 -20.85 -14.88 -18.67
CA TYR A 42 -21.36 -16.08 -19.33
C TYR A 42 -22.88 -16.07 -19.39
N LYS A 43 -23.43 -17.07 -20.06
CA LYS A 43 -24.88 -17.23 -20.24
C LYS A 43 -25.38 -18.32 -19.29
N ALA A 44 -26.40 -18.00 -18.50
CA ALA A 44 -27.07 -18.91 -17.57
C ALA A 44 -28.54 -19.03 -17.87
N ASN A 45 -29.14 -20.24 -17.66
CA ASN A 45 -30.55 -20.45 -17.81
C ASN A 45 -31.31 -20.06 -16.54
N GLU A 46 -32.61 -19.79 -16.66
CA GLU A 46 -33.45 -19.35 -15.53
C GLU A 46 -33.44 -20.37 -14.37
N GLU A 47 -33.42 -21.65 -14.68
CA GLU A 47 -33.40 -22.72 -13.70
C GLU A 47 -32.10 -22.82 -12.88
N GLN A 48 -31.02 -22.27 -13.40
CA GLN A 48 -29.71 -22.24 -12.73
C GLN A 48 -29.58 -21.08 -11.74
N LEU A 49 -30.44 -20.08 -11.91
CA LEU A 49 -30.38 -18.84 -11.13
C LEU A 49 -31.46 -18.85 -10.04
N SER A 50 -31.02 -18.88 -8.79
CA SER A 50 -31.91 -18.87 -7.63
C SER A 50 -31.95 -17.48 -7.02
N SER A 51 -33.17 -16.92 -6.90
CA SER A 51 -33.40 -15.68 -6.15
C SER A 51 -33.30 -15.88 -4.62
N THR A 52 -33.30 -17.13 -4.18
CA THR A 52 -33.12 -17.55 -2.77
C THR A 52 -31.68 -17.96 -2.47
N GLY A 53 -30.74 -17.57 -3.33
CA GLY A 53 -29.33 -17.74 -3.09
C GLY A 53 -28.92 -16.94 -1.88
N SER A 54 -28.15 -17.60 -1.04
CA SER A 54 -27.61 -17.08 0.20
C SER A 54 -27.52 -15.55 0.17
N THR A 55 -28.33 -14.89 1.01
CA THR A 55 -27.93 -13.59 1.54
C THR A 55 -26.43 -13.69 1.66
N MET A 56 -25.67 -12.81 0.97
CA MET A 56 -24.25 -12.66 1.25
C MET A 56 -24.20 -12.57 2.77
N GLN A 57 -23.82 -13.66 3.41
CA GLN A 57 -23.49 -13.66 4.81
C GLN A 57 -22.20 -12.90 4.86
N TYR A 58 -22.32 -11.55 4.77
CA TYR A 58 -21.21 -10.72 5.14
C TYR A 58 -20.88 -11.15 6.57
N ASP A 59 -19.69 -11.70 6.74
CA ASP A 59 -19.15 -11.92 8.07
C ASP A 59 -19.41 -10.63 8.84
N GLU A 60 -20.05 -10.76 10.00
CA GLU A 60 -20.40 -9.60 10.85
C GLU A 60 -19.16 -8.73 11.09
N ASN A 61 -17.99 -9.34 11.12
CA ASN A 61 -16.70 -8.67 11.20
C ASN A 61 -16.39 -7.86 9.95
N TYR A 62 -16.75 -8.34 8.76
CA TYR A 62 -16.57 -7.59 7.51
C TYR A 62 -17.48 -6.37 7.46
N LEU A 63 -18.75 -6.50 7.84
CA LEU A 63 -19.68 -5.37 7.93
C LEU A 63 -19.24 -4.35 8.98
N ARG A 64 -18.78 -4.81 10.15
CA ARG A 64 -18.17 -3.95 11.17
C ARG A 64 -16.96 -3.21 10.64
N TYR A 65 -16.08 -3.92 9.90
CA TYR A 65 -14.90 -3.33 9.31
C TYR A 65 -15.24 -2.27 8.27
N VAL A 66 -16.16 -2.55 7.33
CA VAL A 66 -16.61 -1.58 6.31
C VAL A 66 -17.32 -0.38 6.95
N THR A 67 -18.12 -0.62 7.98
CA THR A 67 -18.80 0.45 8.73
C THR A 67 -17.80 1.33 9.47
N LEU A 68 -16.77 0.74 10.07
CA LEU A 68 -15.70 1.47 10.75
C LEU A 68 -14.88 2.30 9.75
N LEU A 69 -14.53 1.71 8.59
CA LEU A 69 -13.85 2.41 7.50
C LEU A 69 -14.67 3.60 6.96
N SER A 70 -15.98 3.43 6.80
CA SER A 70 -16.86 4.51 6.34
C SER A 70 -17.00 5.62 7.38
N LYS A 71 -17.03 5.28 8.67
CA LYS A 71 -17.00 6.26 9.77
C LYS A 71 -15.70 7.05 9.78
N ILE A 72 -14.55 6.36 9.74
CA ILE A 72 -13.23 6.99 9.68
C ILE A 72 -13.14 7.90 8.45
N LYS A 73 -13.58 7.43 7.29
CA LYS A 73 -13.62 8.22 6.05
C LYS A 73 -14.47 9.48 6.18
N ASN A 74 -15.61 9.41 6.85
CA ASN A 74 -16.51 10.55 7.04
C ASN A 74 -16.00 11.53 8.10
N GLU A 75 -15.34 11.05 9.14
CA GLU A 75 -14.72 11.86 10.18
C GLU A 75 -13.44 12.55 9.70
N THR A 76 -12.76 11.98 8.70
CA THR A 76 -11.61 12.59 8.05
C THR A 76 -12.06 13.41 6.86
N ALA A 77 -12.39 14.66 7.09
CA ALA A 77 -12.93 15.62 6.09
C ALA A 77 -12.04 15.86 4.83
N GLY A 78 -11.04 15.05 4.60
CA GLY A 78 -10.11 15.14 3.49
C GLY A 78 -9.80 13.83 2.76
N GLY A 79 -10.63 12.78 2.89
CA GLY A 79 -10.48 11.48 2.22
C GLY A 79 -9.03 11.05 1.93
N PHE A 80 -8.59 9.90 2.39
CA PHE A 80 -7.25 9.40 2.04
C PHE A 80 -7.20 9.08 0.55
N LEU A 81 -6.36 9.79 -0.19
CA LEU A 81 -6.22 9.63 -1.63
C LEU A 81 -5.50 8.33 -2.00
N SER A 82 -4.63 7.84 -1.12
CA SER A 82 -3.67 6.79 -1.46
C SER A 82 -3.90 5.43 -0.80
N SER A 83 -4.60 5.37 0.33
CA SER A 83 -4.80 4.10 1.06
C SER A 83 -5.63 3.09 0.27
N LEU A 84 -6.57 3.57 -0.55
CA LEU A 84 -7.42 2.73 -1.40
C LEU A 84 -6.74 2.28 -2.70
N ALA A 85 -5.66 2.96 -3.10
CA ALA A 85 -4.91 2.62 -4.31
C ALA A 85 -3.70 1.67 -4.04
N SER A 86 -3.45 1.34 -2.78
CA SER A 86 -2.45 0.34 -2.39
C SER A 86 -3.08 -1.05 -2.38
N GLY A 87 -2.28 -2.08 -2.68
CA GLY A 87 -2.71 -3.47 -2.62
C GLY A 87 -2.95 -4.02 -1.21
N ILE A 88 -3.05 -3.13 -0.20
CA ILE A 88 -3.25 -3.48 1.21
C ILE A 88 -4.65 -3.08 1.69
N ILE A 89 -5.18 -3.89 2.59
CA ILE A 89 -6.37 -3.56 3.38
C ILE A 89 -5.87 -3.02 4.73
N PRO A 90 -5.92 -1.69 4.97
CA PRO A 90 -5.39 -1.12 6.20
C PRO A 90 -6.24 -1.51 7.41
N LEU A 91 -5.59 -1.76 8.53
CA LEU A 91 -6.27 -2.01 9.80
C LEU A 91 -6.74 -0.70 10.44
N PRO A 92 -7.79 -0.73 11.29
CA PRO A 92 -8.35 0.49 11.90
C PRO A 92 -7.33 1.36 12.65
N HIS A 93 -6.40 0.76 13.40
CA HIS A 93 -5.36 1.49 14.11
C HIS A 93 -4.38 2.18 13.14
N GLN A 94 -4.04 1.54 12.02
CA GLN A 94 -3.16 2.11 10.99
C GLN A 94 -3.80 3.34 10.32
N LEU A 95 -5.12 3.30 10.07
CA LEU A 95 -5.86 4.45 9.57
C LEU A 95 -5.91 5.59 10.59
N HIS A 96 -6.04 5.27 11.89
CA HIS A 96 -5.98 6.27 12.95
C HIS A 96 -4.61 6.98 12.98
N VAL A 97 -3.53 6.21 12.89
CA VAL A 97 -2.16 6.75 12.82
C VAL A 97 -1.98 7.65 11.58
N LEU A 98 -2.44 7.19 10.42
CA LEU A 98 -2.41 7.99 9.19
C LEU A 98 -3.18 9.30 9.34
N ASN A 99 -4.41 9.25 9.87
CA ASN A 99 -5.22 10.45 10.10
C ASN A 99 -4.48 11.45 10.99
N ARG A 100 -4.00 10.99 12.14
CA ARG A 100 -3.26 11.83 13.08
C ARG A 100 -2.00 12.43 12.48
N ALA A 101 -1.30 11.69 11.61
CA ALA A 101 -0.14 12.22 10.90
C ALA A 101 -0.50 13.34 9.92
N MET A 102 -1.70 13.26 9.30
CA MET A 102 -2.16 14.24 8.32
C MET A 102 -2.83 15.49 8.93
N GLU A 103 -3.13 15.48 10.23
CA GLU A 103 -3.70 16.64 10.94
C GLU A 103 -2.69 17.76 11.17
N THR A 104 -1.39 17.46 11.08
CA THR A 104 -0.32 18.42 11.37
C THR A 104 0.50 18.74 10.13
N ASN A 105 0.83 20.03 9.97
CA ASN A 105 1.69 20.49 8.88
C ASN A 105 3.15 20.05 9.04
N ASN A 106 3.56 19.65 10.23
CA ASN A 106 4.95 19.28 10.54
C ASN A 106 4.96 17.88 11.15
N ILE A 107 5.20 16.88 10.33
CA ILE A 107 5.12 15.46 10.71
C ILE A 107 6.41 15.04 11.40
N ARG A 108 6.35 14.86 12.72
CA ARG A 108 7.43 14.29 13.54
C ARG A 108 6.83 13.35 14.57
N TYR A 109 6.78 12.08 14.25
CA TYR A 109 6.14 11.05 15.08
C TYR A 109 7.08 9.90 15.38
N ILE A 110 6.80 9.23 16.50
CA ILE A 110 7.32 7.91 16.83
C ILE A 110 6.16 6.93 16.69
N LEU A 111 6.30 5.94 15.82
CA LEU A 111 5.38 4.82 15.70
C LEU A 111 5.79 3.75 16.74
N ALA A 112 5.06 3.70 17.86
CA ALA A 112 5.45 2.92 19.04
C ALA A 112 4.56 1.67 19.26
N ASP A 113 3.88 1.20 18.24
CA ASP A 113 3.05 0.00 18.32
C ASP A 113 3.85 -1.26 18.59
N GLU A 114 3.18 -2.31 19.06
CA GLU A 114 3.81 -3.60 19.32
C GLU A 114 4.44 -4.20 18.06
N VAL A 115 5.38 -5.11 18.24
CA VAL A 115 6.03 -5.83 17.14
C VAL A 115 4.97 -6.65 16.38
N GLY A 116 4.98 -6.55 15.05
CA GLY A 116 4.03 -7.26 14.20
C GLY A 116 2.76 -6.50 13.82
N LEU A 117 2.44 -5.36 14.43
CA LEU A 117 1.25 -4.56 14.10
C LEU A 117 1.39 -3.73 12.83
N GLY A 118 2.50 -3.84 12.11
CA GLY A 118 2.67 -3.26 10.79
C GLY A 118 3.16 -1.81 10.78
N LYS A 119 4.10 -1.43 11.65
CA LYS A 119 4.74 -0.10 11.64
C LYS A 119 5.28 0.32 10.26
N THR A 120 5.82 -0.62 9.49
CA THR A 120 6.26 -0.39 8.10
C THR A 120 5.08 -0.02 7.21
N ILE A 121 3.92 -0.64 7.44
CA ILE A 121 2.68 -0.33 6.70
C ILE A 121 2.22 1.09 7.03
N GLU A 122 2.21 1.48 8.29
CA GLU A 122 1.84 2.83 8.73
C GLU A 122 2.76 3.88 8.12
N ALA A 123 4.08 3.66 8.19
CA ALA A 123 5.06 4.54 7.56
C ALA A 123 4.88 4.61 6.04
N GLY A 124 4.64 3.48 5.37
CA GLY A 124 4.38 3.42 3.93
C GLY A 124 3.10 4.16 3.53
N MET A 125 2.03 4.04 4.32
CA MET A 125 0.79 4.79 4.11
C MET A 125 1.00 6.30 4.22
N ILE A 126 1.73 6.75 5.26
CA ILE A 126 2.06 8.17 5.47
C ILE A 126 2.89 8.70 4.28
N ILE A 127 3.94 7.99 3.88
CA ILE A 127 4.80 8.34 2.75
C ILE A 127 3.95 8.50 1.48
N ARG A 128 3.13 7.52 1.20
CA ARG A 128 2.30 7.52 -0.01
C ARG A 128 1.27 8.63 -0.02
N GLU A 129 0.63 8.90 1.11
CA GLU A 129 -0.34 9.98 1.24
C GLU A 129 0.33 11.35 1.04
N LEU A 130 1.51 11.57 1.62
CA LEU A 130 2.28 12.79 1.43
C LEU A 130 2.69 13.01 -0.03
N LYS A 131 3.10 11.94 -0.73
CA LYS A 131 3.39 11.99 -2.17
C LYS A 131 2.15 12.32 -2.99
N SER A 132 1.03 11.66 -2.71
CA SER A 132 -0.22 11.89 -3.44
C SER A 132 -0.73 13.30 -3.30
N ARG A 133 -0.47 13.93 -2.16
CA ARG A 133 -0.78 15.37 -1.92
C ARG A 133 0.26 16.32 -2.49
N GLY A 134 1.34 15.83 -3.05
CA GLY A 134 2.45 16.66 -3.55
C GLY A 134 3.24 17.37 -2.45
N LEU A 135 3.13 16.91 -1.20
CA LEU A 135 3.82 17.52 -0.04
C LEU A 135 5.26 17.06 0.08
N VAL A 136 5.59 15.90 -0.48
CA VAL A 136 6.96 15.39 -0.54
C VAL A 136 7.27 14.86 -1.94
N SER A 137 8.47 15.15 -2.40
CA SER A 137 9.03 14.63 -3.66
C SER A 137 10.23 13.74 -3.42
N ARG A 138 10.95 13.95 -2.32
CA ARG A 138 12.16 13.19 -1.99
C ARG A 138 12.01 12.49 -0.65
N ILE A 139 12.40 11.22 -0.60
CA ILE A 139 12.22 10.34 0.57
C ILE A 139 13.50 9.57 0.82
N LEU A 140 13.99 9.64 2.04
CA LEU A 140 15.09 8.84 2.53
C LEU A 140 14.60 7.93 3.66
N VAL A 141 14.70 6.63 3.46
CA VAL A 141 14.48 5.63 4.51
C VAL A 141 15.83 5.18 5.05
N VAL A 142 16.00 5.33 6.35
CA VAL A 142 17.20 4.90 7.07
C VAL A 142 16.84 3.76 8.00
N CYS A 143 17.45 2.60 7.80
CA CYS A 143 17.12 1.41 8.58
C CYS A 143 18.38 0.56 8.89
N PRO A 144 18.32 -0.37 9.85
CA PRO A 144 19.39 -1.34 10.05
C PRO A 144 19.70 -2.12 8.77
N THR A 145 20.97 -2.44 8.53
CA THR A 145 21.45 -3.13 7.31
C THR A 145 20.63 -4.38 6.98
N GLY A 146 20.28 -5.19 7.97
CA GLY A 146 19.48 -6.40 7.78
C GLY A 146 18.04 -6.18 7.34
N LEU A 147 17.51 -4.95 7.44
CA LEU A 147 16.14 -4.62 7.05
C LEU A 147 16.03 -3.89 5.71
N VAL A 148 17.15 -3.53 5.07
CA VAL A 148 17.16 -2.76 3.82
C VAL A 148 16.38 -3.46 2.70
N THR A 149 16.66 -4.73 2.48
CA THR A 149 15.96 -5.52 1.45
C THR A 149 14.49 -5.71 1.79
N GLN A 150 14.17 -5.94 3.06
CA GLN A 150 12.79 -6.08 3.50
C GLN A 150 11.99 -4.79 3.23
N TRP A 151 12.54 -3.62 3.60
CA TRP A 151 11.90 -2.32 3.34
C TRP A 151 11.67 -2.09 1.84
N ALA A 152 12.69 -2.37 1.01
CA ALA A 152 12.58 -2.20 -0.44
C ALA A 152 11.46 -3.09 -1.03
N ASN A 153 11.41 -4.35 -0.62
CA ASN A 153 10.40 -5.29 -1.07
C ASN A 153 8.99 -4.90 -0.58
N GLU A 154 8.83 -4.56 0.70
CA GLU A 154 7.54 -4.16 1.25
C GLU A 154 6.99 -2.90 0.57
N MET A 155 7.83 -1.91 0.31
CA MET A 155 7.42 -0.69 -0.39
C MET A 155 7.02 -0.99 -1.85
N GLN A 156 7.75 -1.87 -2.53
CA GLN A 156 7.43 -2.26 -3.90
C GLN A 156 6.16 -3.11 -3.99
N GLU A 157 6.02 -4.13 -3.14
CA GLU A 157 4.91 -5.09 -3.22
C GLU A 157 3.59 -4.50 -2.73
N LYS A 158 3.64 -3.76 -1.62
CA LYS A 158 2.44 -3.27 -0.93
C LYS A 158 1.99 -1.90 -1.40
N PHE A 159 2.93 -1.04 -1.78
CA PHE A 159 2.65 0.35 -2.14
C PHE A 159 2.97 0.70 -3.58
N HIS A 160 3.57 -0.22 -4.34
CA HIS A 160 4.06 0.00 -5.71
C HIS A 160 5.07 1.16 -5.79
N GLU A 161 5.80 1.41 -4.69
CA GLU A 161 6.81 2.43 -4.58
C GLU A 161 8.20 1.82 -4.73
N LYS A 162 8.95 2.31 -5.72
CA LYS A 162 10.29 1.80 -6.03
C LYS A 162 11.34 2.69 -5.40
N PHE A 163 12.10 2.12 -4.47
CA PHE A 163 13.21 2.78 -3.82
C PHE A 163 14.54 2.30 -4.37
N GLN A 164 15.47 3.23 -4.55
CA GLN A 164 16.86 2.90 -4.85
C GLN A 164 17.57 2.55 -3.53
N VAL A 165 18.12 1.34 -3.47
CA VAL A 165 18.99 0.95 -2.36
C VAL A 165 20.39 1.50 -2.64
N ILE A 166 20.94 2.24 -1.66
CA ILE A 166 22.29 2.78 -1.73
C ILE A 166 23.11 2.25 -0.56
N LEU A 167 24.12 1.47 -0.88
CA LEU A 167 25.08 0.94 0.08
C LEU A 167 26.41 1.72 0.00
N PRO A 168 27.27 1.69 1.04
CA PRO A 168 28.59 2.32 0.99
C PRO A 168 29.45 1.91 -0.20
N SER A 169 29.32 0.64 -0.63
CA SER A 169 30.00 0.12 -1.81
C SER A 169 29.64 0.82 -3.12
N ASP A 170 28.49 1.49 -3.16
CA ASP A 170 27.94 2.07 -4.38
C ASP A 170 28.37 3.54 -4.56
N TYR A 171 28.86 4.19 -3.50
CA TYR A 171 29.18 5.62 -3.48
C TYR A 171 30.14 6.03 -4.56
N ASP A 172 31.29 5.36 -4.68
CA ASP A 172 32.30 5.68 -5.69
C ASP A 172 31.80 5.47 -7.12
N THR A 173 30.93 4.49 -7.30
CA THR A 173 30.32 4.21 -8.60
C THR A 173 29.31 5.29 -8.97
N ILE A 174 28.45 5.68 -8.02
CA ILE A 174 27.45 6.73 -8.21
C ILE A 174 28.16 8.07 -8.50
N ARG A 175 29.14 8.46 -7.68
CA ARG A 175 29.92 9.69 -7.88
C ARG A 175 30.55 9.74 -9.27
N ARG A 176 31.16 8.66 -9.71
CA ARG A 176 31.77 8.59 -11.05
C ARG A 176 30.73 8.69 -12.19
N LEU A 177 29.59 8.05 -12.04
CA LEU A 177 28.55 8.05 -13.07
C LEU A 177 27.80 9.38 -13.16
N THR A 178 27.58 10.02 -12.01
CA THR A 178 26.80 11.28 -11.94
C THR A 178 27.68 12.53 -11.96
N ASN A 179 28.99 12.37 -11.83
CA ASN A 179 29.96 13.47 -11.66
C ASN A 179 29.54 14.43 -10.55
N SER A 180 29.01 13.89 -9.44
CA SER A 180 28.48 14.62 -8.29
C SER A 180 28.89 13.94 -7.00
N ASP A 181 29.23 14.74 -5.98
CA ASP A 181 29.51 14.27 -4.63
C ASP A 181 28.22 13.98 -3.84
N ASP A 182 27.11 14.58 -4.24
CA ASP A 182 25.79 14.30 -3.63
C ASP A 182 25.21 12.99 -4.17
N VAL A 183 25.58 11.89 -3.53
CA VAL A 183 25.14 10.54 -3.89
C VAL A 183 23.62 10.36 -3.68
N TYR A 184 23.08 10.91 -2.60
CA TYR A 184 21.68 10.78 -2.26
C TYR A 184 20.77 11.70 -3.10
N GLY A 185 21.29 12.86 -3.50
CA GLY A 185 20.57 13.83 -4.29
C GLY A 185 20.24 13.37 -5.71
N GLN A 186 20.85 12.29 -6.17
CA GLN A 186 20.62 11.75 -7.51
C GLN A 186 19.28 10.99 -7.65
N PHE A 187 18.63 10.65 -6.53
CA PHE A 187 17.45 9.82 -6.53
C PHE A 187 16.35 10.43 -5.65
N ASP A 188 15.10 10.32 -6.10
CA ASP A 188 13.96 10.85 -5.34
C ASP A 188 13.58 9.94 -4.16
N GLN A 189 13.79 8.65 -4.26
CA GLN A 189 13.43 7.68 -3.22
C GLN A 189 14.60 6.75 -2.94
N VAL A 190 15.13 6.82 -1.73
CA VAL A 190 16.33 6.09 -1.33
C VAL A 190 16.10 5.30 -0.04
N ILE A 191 16.66 4.12 0.03
CA ILE A 191 16.85 3.35 1.26
C ILE A 191 18.34 3.18 1.51
N SER A 192 18.80 3.52 2.70
CA SER A 192 20.20 3.39 3.08
C SER A 192 20.36 2.77 4.48
N PRO A 193 21.40 1.98 4.69
CA PRO A 193 21.74 1.48 6.03
C PRO A 193 22.08 2.63 6.97
N MET A 194 21.62 2.54 8.21
CA MET A 194 21.90 3.54 9.25
C MET A 194 23.40 3.72 9.48
N ASP A 195 24.17 2.63 9.45
CA ASP A 195 25.61 2.67 9.64
C ASP A 195 26.36 3.38 8.51
N SER A 196 25.71 3.54 7.36
CA SER A 196 26.25 4.28 6.21
C SER A 196 26.13 5.80 6.36
N ILE A 197 25.17 6.28 7.13
CA ILE A 197 24.84 7.70 7.28
C ILE A 197 25.38 8.24 8.64
N LYS A 198 25.49 7.36 9.62
CA LYS A 198 25.93 7.75 10.95
C LYS A 198 27.39 8.22 10.93
N PRO A 199 27.68 9.41 11.46
CA PRO A 199 29.07 9.85 11.64
C PRO A 199 29.90 8.85 12.42
N ILE A 200 31.15 8.67 12.05
CA ILE A 200 32.08 7.80 12.77
C ILE A 200 32.64 8.57 13.95
N GLU A 201 32.37 8.12 15.17
CA GLU A 201 32.93 8.71 16.39
C GLU A 201 34.37 8.25 16.64
N LYS A 202 34.66 6.99 16.37
CA LYS A 202 35.99 6.38 16.51
C LYS A 202 36.21 5.32 15.46
N HIS A 203 37.42 5.29 14.90
CA HIS A 203 37.84 4.20 14.02
C HIS A 203 39.22 3.70 14.50
N ALA A 204 39.35 2.38 14.69
CA ALA A 204 40.61 1.80 15.15
C ALA A 204 41.77 2.17 14.19
N GLY A 205 42.80 2.80 14.75
CA GLY A 205 43.97 3.22 13.99
C GLY A 205 43.83 4.55 13.19
N TRP A 206 42.75 5.28 13.37
CA TRP A 206 42.60 6.62 12.78
C TRP A 206 42.84 7.71 13.82
N SER A 207 43.48 8.82 13.41
CA SER A 207 43.55 10.06 14.18
C SER A 207 42.21 10.76 14.20
N GLU A 208 41.98 11.63 15.19
CA GLU A 208 40.77 12.46 15.29
C GLU A 208 40.56 13.29 14.02
N GLU A 209 41.61 13.96 13.52
CA GLU A 209 41.58 14.74 12.27
C GLU A 209 41.14 13.89 11.06
N LYS A 210 41.57 12.64 10.99
CA LYS A 210 41.19 11.75 9.91
C LYS A 210 39.70 11.32 10.00
N VAL A 211 39.20 11.13 11.23
CA VAL A 211 37.78 10.85 11.47
C VAL A 211 36.92 12.05 11.11
N GLU A 212 37.33 13.27 11.50
CA GLU A 212 36.65 14.51 11.23
C GLU A 212 36.58 14.77 9.72
N LYS A 213 37.72 14.68 9.02
CA LYS A 213 37.78 14.80 7.56
C LYS A 213 36.89 13.79 6.85
N TYR A 214 36.88 12.53 7.30
CA TYR A 214 36.00 11.49 6.73
C TYR A 214 34.51 11.79 6.93
N ASN A 215 34.14 12.38 8.07
CA ASN A 215 32.76 12.78 8.34
C ASN A 215 32.34 14.01 7.54
N GLU A 216 33.27 14.93 7.23
CA GLU A 216 33.02 16.10 6.39
C GLU A 216 32.88 15.76 4.91
N GLU A 217 33.62 14.75 4.43
CA GLU A 217 33.59 14.29 3.03
C GLU A 217 32.39 13.40 2.69
N ARG A 218 31.53 13.10 3.68
CA ARG A 218 30.43 12.13 3.57
C ARG A 218 29.05 12.77 3.52
#